data_504b0297647225dcb726dd37cead5c6f
#
_entry.id   504b0297647225dcb726dd37cead5c6f
#
_cell.length_a   1.000
_cell.length_b   1.000
_cell.length_c   1.000
_cell.angle_alpha   90.00
_cell.angle_beta   90.00
_cell.angle_gamma   90.00
#
_symmetry.space_group_name_H-M   'P 1'
#
loop_
_entity.id
_entity.type
_entity.pdbx_description
1 polymer ?
#
loop_
_entity_poly.entity_id
_entity_poly.type
_entity_poly.pdbx_seq_one_letter_code
_entity_poly.pdbx_strand_id
1 'polypeptide(L)'
;LEMYAKKDIEVLILDDEIDEIIITGVPKYDDKELKSVNRSGASDDFDEDADKEKKDEKSLKPVLKKMKKLLGDKVKDVKVSSRLNDSPSCIVADENDPTAQMQEMMRSMGQMDMPEIKPILEINPNHDIVSKLKEKTRQKSFDNIAYLLYEQALIQEGVKLEDPSGFVNRLN
;
A
#
# COMPACT_ATOMS: atom_id res chain seq x y z
N LEU A 1 3.38 -9.14 3.19
CA LEU A 1 4.07 -10.37 3.66
C LEU A 1 4.38 -11.36 2.54
N GLU A 2 3.62 -11.36 1.42
CA GLU A 2 3.69 -12.38 0.35
C GLU A 2 5.11 -12.58 -0.21
N MET A 3 5.82 -11.49 -0.54
CA MET A 3 7.20 -11.55 -1.08
C MET A 3 8.17 -12.18 -0.07
N TYR A 4 8.09 -11.78 1.19
CA TYR A 4 9.00 -12.29 2.25
C TYR A 4 8.78 -13.79 2.46
N ALA A 5 7.51 -14.24 2.53
CA ALA A 5 7.18 -15.65 2.62
C ALA A 5 7.70 -16.46 1.41
N LYS A 6 7.59 -15.91 0.19
CA LYS A 6 8.09 -16.57 -1.02
C LYS A 6 9.61 -16.70 -1.04
N LYS A 7 10.32 -15.75 -0.42
CA LYS A 7 11.79 -15.74 -0.33
C LYS A 7 12.33 -16.44 0.93
N ASP A 8 11.45 -17.08 1.70
CA ASP A 8 11.78 -17.73 2.98
C ASP A 8 12.45 -16.76 3.99
N ILE A 9 11.98 -15.50 4.00
CA ILE A 9 12.45 -14.47 4.91
C ILE A 9 11.49 -14.40 6.09
N GLU A 10 12.02 -14.54 7.29
CA GLU A 10 11.26 -14.41 8.53
C GLU A 10 10.84 -12.96 8.77
N VAL A 11 9.56 -12.76 9.09
CA VAL A 11 8.99 -11.46 9.43
C VAL A 11 8.39 -11.52 10.83
N LEU A 12 8.83 -10.63 11.70
CA LEU A 12 8.24 -10.48 13.02
C LEU A 12 6.88 -9.77 12.89
N ILE A 13 5.83 -10.42 13.37
CA ILE A 13 4.50 -9.83 13.46
C ILE A 13 4.36 -9.24 14.87
N LEU A 14 4.17 -7.94 14.90
CA LEU A 14 3.96 -7.18 16.12
C LEU A 14 2.50 -6.75 16.15
N ASP A 15 1.74 -7.11 17.18
CA ASP A 15 0.29 -6.94 17.26
C ASP A 15 -0.20 -6.08 18.44
N ASP A 16 0.74 -5.58 19.24
CA ASP A 16 0.44 -4.64 20.31
C ASP A 16 0.52 -3.18 19.82
N GLU A 17 -0.42 -2.33 20.26
CA GLU A 17 -0.45 -0.91 19.89
C GLU A 17 0.85 -0.16 20.25
N ILE A 18 1.57 -0.63 21.30
CA ILE A 18 2.83 -0.02 21.74
C ILE A 18 4.01 -0.37 20.85
N ASP A 19 3.93 -1.43 20.05
CA ASP A 19 5.04 -1.93 19.24
C ASP A 19 5.51 -0.89 18.21
N GLU A 20 4.59 -0.15 17.60
CA GLU A 20 4.92 0.95 16.68
C GLU A 20 5.80 2.04 17.34
N ILE A 21 5.57 2.30 18.64
CA ILE A 21 6.38 3.26 19.40
C ILE A 21 7.74 2.68 19.72
N ILE A 22 7.78 1.41 20.17
CA ILE A 22 9.01 0.74 20.57
C ILE A 22 9.96 0.61 19.38
N ILE A 23 9.48 0.16 18.23
CA ILE A 23 10.29 -0.01 17.03
C ILE A 23 10.87 1.32 16.53
N THR A 24 10.13 2.43 16.70
CA THR A 24 10.66 3.76 16.37
C THR A 24 11.81 4.16 17.28
N GLY A 25 11.77 3.74 18.56
CA GLY A 25 12.83 4.01 19.55
C GLY A 25 13.98 3.02 19.53
N VAL A 26 13.79 1.82 18.97
CA VAL A 26 14.80 0.74 18.94
C VAL A 26 15.06 0.33 17.49
N PRO A 27 15.86 1.11 16.75
CA PRO A 27 16.09 0.86 15.32
C PRO A 27 16.96 -0.37 15.03
N LYS A 28 17.59 -0.96 16.04
CA LYS A 28 18.49 -2.12 15.91
C LYS A 28 18.29 -3.11 17.06
N TYR A 29 18.40 -4.39 16.72
CA TYR A 29 18.47 -5.48 17.65
C TYR A 29 19.64 -6.40 17.27
N ASP A 30 20.54 -6.70 18.23
CA ASP A 30 21.72 -7.56 18.04
C ASP A 30 22.55 -7.14 16.78
N ASP A 31 22.86 -5.85 16.69
CA ASP A 31 23.54 -5.18 15.55
C ASP A 31 22.82 -5.27 14.21
N LYS A 32 21.61 -5.84 14.16
CA LYS A 32 20.78 -5.90 12.96
C LYS A 32 19.76 -4.77 12.93
N GLU A 33 19.64 -4.13 11.78
CA GLU A 33 18.66 -3.06 11.57
C GLU A 33 17.25 -3.62 11.46
N LEU A 34 16.32 -3.05 12.23
CA LEU A 34 14.89 -3.37 12.13
C LEU A 34 14.24 -2.48 11.08
N LYS A 35 13.56 -3.09 10.12
CA LYS A 35 12.85 -2.37 9.05
C LYS A 35 11.36 -2.74 9.05
N SER A 36 10.49 -1.74 9.02
CA SER A 36 9.06 -1.97 8.88
C SER A 36 8.72 -2.36 7.43
N VAL A 37 8.06 -3.50 7.27
CA VAL A 37 7.62 -4.01 5.96
C VAL A 37 6.48 -3.19 5.35
N ASN A 38 5.79 -2.36 6.14
CA ASN A 38 4.67 -1.51 5.71
C ASN A 38 5.12 -0.15 5.16
N ARG A 39 6.43 0.01 4.88
CA ARG A 39 6.99 1.24 4.30
C ARG A 39 7.37 1.06 2.84
N SER A 40 7.28 2.14 2.08
CA SER A 40 7.82 2.21 0.71
C SER A 40 9.33 1.97 0.76
N GLY A 41 9.86 1.21 -0.21
CA GLY A 41 11.28 0.86 -0.26
C GLY A 41 11.72 -0.30 0.63
N ALA A 42 10.86 -0.82 1.51
CA ALA A 42 11.22 -1.95 2.38
C ALA A 42 11.55 -3.25 1.61
N SER A 43 11.09 -3.36 0.37
CA SER A 43 11.36 -4.50 -0.52
C SER A 43 12.60 -4.32 -1.42
N ASP A 44 13.14 -3.10 -1.52
CA ASP A 44 14.19 -2.78 -2.50
C ASP A 44 15.48 -3.59 -2.28
N ASP A 45 15.80 -3.89 -1.02
CA ASP A 45 16.98 -4.72 -0.67
C ASP A 45 16.86 -6.18 -1.15
N PHE A 46 15.66 -6.61 -1.51
CA PHE A 46 15.33 -7.99 -1.93
C PHE A 46 14.89 -8.09 -3.38
N ASP A 47 14.91 -6.98 -4.12
CA ASP A 47 14.44 -6.93 -5.51
C ASP A 47 15.54 -7.40 -6.46
N GLU A 48 15.46 -8.68 -6.85
CA GLU A 48 16.37 -9.30 -7.82
C GLU A 48 15.99 -8.96 -9.27
N ASP A 49 14.78 -8.43 -9.50
CA ASP A 49 14.19 -8.22 -10.83
C ASP A 49 13.94 -6.72 -11.16
N ALA A 50 14.85 -5.82 -10.77
CA ALA A 50 14.72 -4.38 -11.01
C ALA A 50 14.43 -4.01 -12.49
N ASP A 51 14.90 -4.81 -13.45
CA ASP A 51 14.62 -4.61 -14.87
C ASP A 51 13.17 -4.97 -15.25
N LYS A 52 12.57 -5.96 -14.57
CA LYS A 52 11.17 -6.34 -14.75
C LYS A 52 10.26 -5.26 -14.19
N GLU A 53 10.55 -4.78 -12.98
CA GLU A 53 9.81 -3.69 -12.35
C GLU A 53 9.77 -2.44 -13.24
N LYS A 54 10.91 -2.02 -13.80
CA LYS A 54 10.99 -0.89 -14.74
C LYS A 54 10.16 -1.10 -16.02
N LYS A 55 10.05 -2.34 -16.52
CA LYS A 55 9.19 -2.67 -17.69
C LYS A 55 7.73 -2.59 -17.31
N ASP A 56 7.35 -3.14 -16.16
CA ASP A 56 5.98 -3.13 -15.67
C ASP A 56 5.53 -1.71 -15.36
N GLU A 57 6.36 -0.91 -14.71
CA GLU A 57 6.10 0.51 -14.49
C GLU A 57 5.87 1.27 -15.81
N LYS A 58 6.72 1.07 -16.82
CA LYS A 58 6.54 1.69 -18.14
C LYS A 58 5.20 1.28 -18.78
N SER A 59 4.84 -0.01 -18.72
CA SER A 59 3.61 -0.54 -19.30
C SER A 59 2.36 -0.03 -18.59
N LEU A 60 2.43 0.17 -17.27
CA LEU A 60 1.32 0.62 -16.41
C LEU A 60 1.26 2.13 -16.23
N LYS A 61 2.23 2.89 -16.70
CA LYS A 61 2.31 4.34 -16.52
C LYS A 61 1.01 5.10 -16.83
N PRO A 62 0.24 4.79 -17.90
CA PRO A 62 -1.04 5.44 -18.15
C PRO A 62 -2.09 5.11 -17.10
N VAL A 63 -2.10 3.85 -16.61
CA VAL A 63 -3.01 3.37 -15.56
C VAL A 63 -2.69 4.05 -14.23
N LEU A 64 -1.42 4.04 -13.80
CA LEU A 64 -0.95 4.67 -12.57
C LEU A 64 -1.31 6.16 -12.53
N LYS A 65 -1.02 6.90 -13.62
CA LYS A 65 -1.37 8.33 -13.73
C LYS A 65 -2.87 8.57 -13.65
N LYS A 66 -3.67 7.73 -14.30
CA LYS A 66 -5.13 7.88 -14.26
C LYS A 66 -5.66 7.57 -12.87
N MET A 67 -5.18 6.50 -12.20
CA MET A 67 -5.54 6.15 -10.82
C MET A 67 -5.16 7.27 -9.86
N LYS A 68 -3.93 7.80 -9.94
CA LYS A 68 -3.48 8.93 -9.10
C LYS A 68 -4.38 10.15 -9.27
N LYS A 69 -4.74 10.50 -10.52
CA LYS A 69 -5.64 11.62 -10.79
C LYS A 69 -7.05 11.37 -10.24
N LEU A 70 -7.56 10.16 -10.34
CA LEU A 70 -8.89 9.77 -9.88
C LEU A 70 -8.99 9.76 -8.36
N LEU A 71 -8.00 9.15 -7.69
CA LEU A 71 -7.94 9.06 -6.23
C LEU A 71 -7.57 10.41 -5.59
N GLY A 72 -6.91 11.28 -6.35
CA GLY A 72 -6.62 12.66 -5.94
C GLY A 72 -5.87 12.73 -4.61
N ASP A 73 -6.54 13.36 -3.65
CA ASP A 73 -5.98 13.60 -2.32
C ASP A 73 -6.04 12.40 -1.37
N LYS A 74 -6.64 11.29 -1.78
CA LYS A 74 -6.71 10.05 -0.97
C LYS A 74 -5.39 9.29 -0.92
N VAL A 75 -4.50 9.50 -1.87
CA VAL A 75 -3.20 8.84 -1.94
C VAL A 75 -2.08 9.83 -2.23
N LYS A 76 -0.89 9.61 -1.66
CA LYS A 76 0.32 10.37 -1.96
C LYS A 76 0.83 10.04 -3.37
N ASP A 77 0.83 8.76 -3.73
CA ASP A 77 1.21 8.27 -5.05
C ASP A 77 0.57 6.92 -5.36
N VAL A 78 0.67 6.47 -6.62
CA VAL A 78 0.28 5.14 -7.08
C VAL A 78 1.46 4.53 -7.81
N LYS A 79 1.96 3.38 -7.31
CA LYS A 79 3.17 2.72 -7.83
C LYS A 79 2.92 1.26 -8.20
N VAL A 80 3.82 0.67 -8.97
CA VAL A 80 3.90 -0.79 -9.14
C VAL A 80 4.47 -1.38 -7.86
N SER A 81 3.97 -2.55 -7.45
CA SER A 81 4.46 -3.29 -6.30
C SER A 81 5.44 -4.37 -6.74
N SER A 82 6.58 -4.44 -6.06
CA SER A 82 7.52 -5.57 -6.12
C SER A 82 7.23 -6.64 -5.05
N ARG A 83 6.41 -6.28 -4.03
CA ARG A 83 6.14 -7.13 -2.87
C ARG A 83 4.89 -8.01 -2.97
N LEU A 84 3.99 -7.73 -3.91
CA LEU A 84 2.73 -8.43 -4.08
C LEU A 84 2.87 -9.59 -5.08
N ASN A 85 2.35 -10.77 -4.72
CA ASN A 85 2.25 -11.94 -5.59
C ASN A 85 0.79 -12.26 -5.91
N ASP A 86 -0.03 -12.47 -4.89
CA ASP A 86 -1.43 -12.91 -5.02
C ASP A 86 -2.41 -11.76 -4.85
N SER A 87 -2.14 -10.83 -3.93
CA SER A 87 -3.00 -9.67 -3.71
C SER A 87 -2.89 -8.64 -4.84
N PRO A 88 -4.00 -7.97 -5.24
CA PRO A 88 -3.99 -7.00 -6.34
C PRO A 88 -3.41 -5.65 -5.97
N SER A 89 -3.48 -5.26 -4.70
CA SER A 89 -3.03 -3.96 -4.21
C SER A 89 -2.74 -3.99 -2.72
N CYS A 90 -1.93 -3.06 -2.25
CA CYS A 90 -1.75 -2.72 -0.84
C CYS A 90 -1.49 -1.23 -0.67
N ILE A 91 -1.62 -0.72 0.55
CA ILE A 91 -1.15 0.61 0.92
C ILE A 91 0.11 0.50 1.76
N VAL A 92 1.01 1.46 1.58
CA VAL A 92 2.23 1.59 2.39
C VAL A 92 2.44 3.05 2.79
N ALA A 93 3.08 3.27 3.93
CA ALA A 93 3.56 4.58 4.30
C ALA A 93 4.77 4.98 3.45
N ASP A 94 4.96 6.27 3.20
CA ASP A 94 6.25 6.74 2.67
C ASP A 94 7.36 6.56 3.71
N GLU A 95 8.61 6.59 3.27
CA GLU A 95 9.77 6.24 4.09
C GLU A 95 9.81 6.96 5.45
N ASN A 96 9.44 8.24 5.46
CA ASN A 96 9.47 9.09 6.66
C ASN A 96 8.08 9.40 7.24
N ASP A 97 7.01 8.89 6.67
CA ASP A 97 5.66 9.14 7.12
C ASP A 97 5.21 8.08 8.15
N PRO A 98 4.35 8.42 9.13
CA PRO A 98 3.71 7.43 10.00
C PRO A 98 2.89 6.42 9.22
N THR A 99 2.85 5.18 9.70
CA THR A 99 1.96 4.15 9.16
C THR A 99 0.49 4.50 9.41
N ALA A 100 -0.43 3.84 8.70
CA ALA A 100 -1.87 4.03 8.91
C ALA A 100 -2.28 3.72 10.36
N GLN A 101 -1.69 2.69 10.95
CA GLN A 101 -1.91 2.30 12.35
C GLN A 101 -1.41 3.37 13.32
N MET A 102 -0.22 3.91 13.10
CA MET A 102 0.34 4.99 13.92
C MET A 102 -0.52 6.27 13.85
N GLN A 103 -1.07 6.58 12.67
CA GLN A 103 -1.98 7.72 12.52
C GLN A 103 -3.28 7.53 13.32
N GLU A 104 -3.87 6.33 13.26
CA GLU A 104 -5.09 6.02 14.01
C GLU A 104 -4.84 6.06 15.52
N MET A 105 -3.69 5.56 15.98
CA MET A 105 -3.26 5.64 17.37
C MET A 105 -3.11 7.10 17.81
N MET A 106 -2.44 7.95 17.03
CA MET A 106 -2.27 9.37 17.34
C MET A 106 -3.63 10.11 17.42
N ARG A 107 -4.56 9.78 16.53
CA ARG A 107 -5.95 10.30 16.58
C ARG A 107 -6.67 9.86 17.85
N SER A 108 -6.54 8.60 18.25
CA SER A 108 -7.17 8.07 19.47
C SER A 108 -6.61 8.74 20.75
N MET A 109 -5.35 9.17 20.73
CA MET A 109 -4.69 9.94 21.81
C MET A 109 -5.07 11.43 21.82
N GLY A 110 -5.99 11.88 20.94
CA GLY A 110 -6.48 13.26 20.93
C GLY A 110 -5.64 14.24 20.11
N GLN A 111 -4.67 13.78 19.34
CA GLN A 111 -3.90 14.60 18.41
C GLN A 111 -4.69 14.84 17.11
N MET A 112 -5.78 15.62 17.20
CA MET A 112 -6.68 15.86 16.07
C MET A 112 -6.14 16.88 15.03
N ASP A 113 -5.12 17.65 15.38
CA ASP A 113 -4.56 18.71 14.53
C ASP A 113 -3.43 18.23 13.59
N MET A 114 -3.17 16.94 13.51
CA MET A 114 -2.16 16.42 12.58
C MET A 114 -2.69 16.40 11.15
N PRO A 115 -1.89 16.84 10.17
CA PRO A 115 -2.26 16.71 8.77
C PRO A 115 -2.48 15.25 8.43
N GLU A 116 -3.53 14.96 7.68
CA GLU A 116 -3.80 13.62 7.18
C GLU A 116 -2.66 13.18 6.23
N ILE A 117 -1.92 12.16 6.65
CA ILE A 117 -0.82 11.61 5.87
C ILE A 117 -1.40 10.60 4.89
N LYS A 118 -1.17 10.85 3.61
CA LYS A 118 -1.73 10.06 2.52
C LYS A 118 -0.84 8.84 2.24
N PRO A 119 -1.40 7.64 2.17
CA PRO A 119 -0.61 6.44 1.83
C PRO A 119 -0.19 6.45 0.37
N ILE A 120 0.80 5.61 0.05
CA ILE A 120 1.12 5.21 -1.30
C ILE A 120 0.32 3.94 -1.61
N LEU A 121 -0.42 3.93 -2.72
CA LEU A 121 -1.09 2.73 -3.22
C LEU A 121 -0.12 1.97 -4.13
N GLU A 122 0.20 0.74 -3.76
CA GLU A 122 0.96 -0.17 -4.61
C GLU A 122 0.01 -1.16 -5.29
N ILE A 123 0.22 -1.41 -6.58
CA ILE A 123 -0.59 -2.34 -7.38
C ILE A 123 0.27 -3.46 -7.95
N ASN A 124 -0.28 -4.69 -7.94
CA ASN A 124 0.37 -5.86 -8.48
C ASN A 124 0.25 -5.90 -10.01
N PRO A 125 1.35 -5.73 -10.77
CA PRO A 125 1.32 -5.66 -12.23
C PRO A 125 0.87 -6.97 -12.90
N ASN A 126 0.99 -8.10 -12.18
CA ASN A 126 0.71 -9.44 -12.67
C ASN A 126 -0.71 -9.92 -12.33
N HIS A 127 -1.47 -9.17 -11.51
CA HIS A 127 -2.81 -9.57 -11.12
C HIS A 127 -3.83 -9.33 -12.25
N ASP A 128 -4.77 -10.27 -12.43
CA ASP A 128 -5.76 -10.25 -13.52
C ASP A 128 -6.61 -8.98 -13.56
N ILE A 129 -7.00 -8.45 -12.40
CA ILE A 129 -7.77 -7.19 -12.31
C ILE A 129 -6.96 -6.02 -12.87
N VAL A 130 -5.66 -5.95 -12.57
CA VAL A 130 -4.77 -4.89 -13.04
C VAL A 130 -4.51 -5.02 -14.55
N SER A 131 -4.38 -6.24 -15.05
CA SER A 131 -4.30 -6.51 -16.49
C SER A 131 -5.54 -6.02 -17.23
N LYS A 132 -6.73 -6.26 -16.69
CA LYS A 132 -8.01 -5.77 -17.24
C LYS A 132 -8.12 -4.23 -17.19
N LEU A 133 -7.49 -3.57 -16.23
CA LEU A 133 -7.44 -2.09 -16.16
C LEU A 133 -6.70 -1.48 -17.35
N LYS A 134 -5.64 -2.13 -17.85
CA LYS A 134 -4.90 -1.67 -19.05
C LYS A 134 -5.83 -1.54 -20.25
N GLU A 135 -6.75 -2.48 -20.42
CA GLU A 135 -7.69 -2.51 -21.54
C GLU A 135 -8.84 -1.51 -21.39
N LYS A 136 -9.22 -1.19 -20.15
CA LYS A 136 -10.43 -0.42 -19.80
C LYS A 136 -10.18 1.04 -19.41
N THR A 137 -9.00 1.60 -19.69
CA THR A 137 -8.62 2.96 -19.26
C THR A 137 -9.61 4.07 -19.66
N ARG A 138 -10.48 3.85 -20.64
CA ARG A 138 -11.48 4.81 -21.12
C ARG A 138 -12.91 4.54 -20.65
N GLN A 139 -13.13 3.53 -19.80
CA GLN A 139 -14.47 3.10 -19.41
C GLN A 139 -14.81 3.51 -17.96
N LYS A 140 -16.10 3.70 -17.67
CA LYS A 140 -16.63 3.99 -16.33
C LYS A 140 -16.27 2.89 -15.31
N SER A 141 -16.13 1.64 -15.77
CA SER A 141 -15.67 0.50 -14.96
C SER A 141 -14.24 0.65 -14.45
N PHE A 142 -13.38 1.45 -15.11
CA PHE A 142 -12.04 1.75 -14.62
C PHE A 142 -12.09 2.46 -13.25
N ASP A 143 -12.96 3.45 -13.12
CA ASP A 143 -13.06 4.28 -11.94
C ASP A 143 -13.51 3.43 -10.74
N ASN A 144 -14.51 2.56 -10.94
CA ASN A 144 -14.97 1.62 -9.90
C ASN A 144 -13.86 0.66 -9.46
N ILE A 145 -13.14 0.06 -10.41
CA ILE A 145 -12.05 -0.89 -10.07
C ILE A 145 -10.91 -0.16 -9.35
N ALA A 146 -10.55 1.05 -9.75
CA ALA A 146 -9.50 1.82 -9.09
C ALA A 146 -9.86 2.14 -7.63
N TYR A 147 -11.11 2.54 -7.37
CA TYR A 147 -11.60 2.73 -6.00
C TYR A 147 -11.62 1.42 -5.20
N LEU A 148 -12.09 0.32 -5.80
CA LEU A 148 -12.10 -0.99 -5.13
C LEU A 148 -10.70 -1.45 -4.73
N LEU A 149 -9.70 -1.27 -5.60
CA LEU A 149 -8.30 -1.60 -5.29
C LEU A 149 -7.77 -0.77 -4.10
N TYR A 150 -8.11 0.50 -4.05
CA TYR A 150 -7.74 1.37 -2.94
C TYR A 150 -8.46 1.00 -1.64
N GLU A 151 -9.79 0.85 -1.69
CA GLU A 151 -10.62 0.59 -0.53
C GLU A 151 -10.35 -0.77 0.09
N GLN A 152 -10.11 -1.82 -0.72
CA GLN A 152 -9.72 -3.12 -0.19
C GLN A 152 -8.34 -3.09 0.49
N ALA A 153 -7.39 -2.30 -0.04
CA ALA A 153 -6.09 -2.13 0.58
C ALA A 153 -6.20 -1.42 1.95
N LEU A 154 -7.10 -0.43 2.08
CA LEU A 154 -7.43 0.18 3.38
C LEU A 154 -7.98 -0.84 4.38
N ILE A 155 -8.94 -1.68 3.94
CA ILE A 155 -9.54 -2.70 4.80
C ILE A 155 -8.50 -3.70 5.29
N GLN A 156 -7.57 -4.11 4.43
CA GLN A 156 -6.48 -5.03 4.80
C GLN A 156 -5.56 -4.47 5.89
N GLU A 157 -5.37 -3.15 5.92
CA GLU A 157 -4.60 -2.45 6.96
C GLU A 157 -5.46 -2.04 8.18
N GLY A 158 -6.71 -2.50 8.26
CA GLY A 158 -7.61 -2.20 9.38
C GLY A 158 -8.18 -0.77 9.38
N VAL A 159 -7.95 0.00 8.31
CA VAL A 159 -8.45 1.36 8.19
C VAL A 159 -9.94 1.36 7.85
N LYS A 160 -10.72 2.18 8.55
CA LYS A 160 -12.15 2.34 8.28
C LYS A 160 -12.38 3.07 6.96
N LEU A 161 -13.33 2.56 6.17
CA LEU A 161 -13.74 3.22 4.95
C LEU A 161 -14.56 4.48 5.26
N GLU A 162 -14.32 5.56 4.51
CA GLU A 162 -15.13 6.78 4.56
C GLU A 162 -16.55 6.55 4.01
N ASP A 163 -16.68 5.75 2.95
CA ASP A 163 -17.94 5.43 2.28
C ASP A 163 -18.13 3.90 2.11
N PRO A 164 -18.50 3.17 3.18
CA PRO A 164 -18.75 1.72 3.10
C PRO A 164 -19.88 1.37 2.14
N SER A 165 -20.93 2.22 2.04
CA SER A 165 -22.05 1.99 1.14
C SER A 165 -21.63 2.09 -0.33
N GLY A 166 -20.81 3.07 -0.67
CA GLY A 166 -20.24 3.21 -1.99
C GLY A 166 -19.33 2.03 -2.35
N PHE A 167 -18.54 1.53 -1.41
CA PHE A 167 -17.75 0.32 -1.60
C PHE A 167 -18.62 -0.88 -2.00
N VAL A 168 -19.70 -1.16 -1.25
CA VAL A 168 -20.63 -2.24 -1.56
C VAL A 168 -21.30 -2.05 -2.93
N ASN A 169 -21.67 -0.83 -3.28
CA ASN A 169 -22.27 -0.53 -4.59
C ASN A 169 -21.28 -0.75 -5.76
N ARG A 170 -19.98 -0.56 -5.53
CA ARG A 170 -18.95 -0.82 -6.54
C ARG A 170 -18.65 -2.31 -6.72
N LEU A 171 -18.90 -3.13 -5.69
CA LEU A 171 -18.75 -4.59 -5.76
C LEU A 171 -19.85 -5.27 -6.57
N ASN A 172 -21.08 -4.69 -6.60
CA ASN A 172 -22.25 -5.20 -7.32
C ASN A 172 -22.30 -4.67 -8.76
#